data_ffcedbb121be02ce0d52b987a3a1b9ed
#
_entry.id   ffcedbb121be02ce0d52b987a3a1b9ed
#
_cell.length_a   1.000
_cell.length_b   1.000
_cell.length_c   1.000
_cell.angle_alpha   90.00
_cell.angle_beta   90.00
_cell.angle_gamma   90.00
#
_symmetry.space_group_name_H-M   'P 1'
#
loop_
_entity.id
_entity.type
_entity.pdbx_description
1 polymer ?
#
loop_
_entity_poly.entity_id
_entity_poly.type
_entity_poly.pdbx_seq_one_letter_code
_entity_poly.pdbx_strand_id
1 'polypeptide(L)'
;MVAAYGIADATSVGSGGVQLVADSLASASGTVVQNGGRQTVYGVAVATTIQGGGVSVVNFNGVTTGTVIDSGGLAVVEGFGSASNTTVDAGGTIVLLPQALDPGFNALAGADVVSGGVVVLSPDGLPVVISSGVVPGVVVGSGAGEYVWSGGSAAASLIGSGASQAVYAGGVASDTAVASGGQQNVFASGATSGTTLSSGAIATVWIGGTTHGDVVGAGGEEDVASGGVASFATAASGGILAIEPGGSAYGTLIASGGKEIIDPGAVASLTTIAVGGSIELNGLVFSGGQPVLSGGVLTVTEGSGTDQITLSGSYPGAVFTAAADTGGYGTVVTLDSVSCYGRGTRILTARGAVPVEALRLGDRVRAVLGQRDAPIVWIGRRAVDCAGDPRPGRVWPVRVAVGAFGPGRPAADLTLSPDHAVYVNDVLIPIRYLINGGSIAQTPVDRIEYWHFALPRHGVVLAEGLPAESFLDIRNGQDYAGHPAPIQLAQGPARIWDADGCAKLVVAGPELEAVRALVGRHVGRAAA
;
A
#
# COMPACT_ATOMS: atom_id res chain seq x y z
N MET A 1 -2.14 -44.26 16.68
CA MET A 1 -2.77 -43.05 17.24
C MET A 1 -3.08 -43.33 18.73
N VAL A 2 -2.66 -42.44 19.61
CA VAL A 2 -3.05 -42.43 21.02
C VAL A 2 -4.12 -41.35 21.13
N ALA A 3 -5.39 -41.77 21.28
CA ALA A 3 -6.54 -40.88 21.34
C ALA A 3 -6.71 -40.25 22.72
N ALA A 4 -7.73 -39.41 22.91
CA ALA A 4 -8.05 -38.77 24.19
C ALA A 4 -8.15 -39.79 25.32
N TYR A 5 -7.49 -39.50 26.47
CA TYR A 5 -7.29 -40.42 27.60
C TYR A 5 -6.53 -41.72 27.27
N GLY A 6 -6.01 -41.87 26.03
CA GLY A 6 -5.21 -43.01 25.62
C GLY A 6 -3.82 -42.94 26.23
N ILE A 7 -3.30 -44.10 26.69
CA ILE A 7 -1.94 -44.25 27.17
C ILE A 7 -1.22 -45.26 26.28
N ALA A 8 -0.03 -44.88 25.79
CA ALA A 8 0.86 -45.80 25.09
C ALA A 8 2.13 -45.96 25.92
N ASP A 9 2.52 -47.18 26.21
CA ASP A 9 3.72 -47.46 27.02
C ASP A 9 4.70 -48.34 26.23
N ALA A 10 5.99 -48.06 26.37
CA ALA A 10 7.09 -48.80 25.75
C ALA A 10 6.90 -49.07 24.24
N THR A 11 6.44 -48.04 23.49
CA THR A 11 6.16 -48.18 22.04
C THR A 11 7.46 -48.08 21.22
N SER A 12 7.63 -48.95 20.23
CA SER A 12 8.68 -48.84 19.23
C SER A 12 8.06 -48.38 17.89
N VAL A 13 8.55 -47.26 17.34
CA VAL A 13 8.06 -46.66 16.08
C VAL A 13 9.16 -46.83 15.04
N GLY A 14 9.04 -47.87 14.21
CA GLY A 14 10.00 -48.17 13.14
C GLY A 14 9.70 -47.46 11.82
N SER A 15 10.43 -47.81 10.76
CA SER A 15 10.35 -47.19 9.44
C SER A 15 8.92 -47.15 8.90
N GLY A 16 8.48 -45.95 8.49
CA GLY A 16 7.11 -45.69 8.02
C GLY A 16 6.05 -45.69 9.12
N GLY A 17 6.42 -46.00 10.37
CA GLY A 17 5.52 -45.94 11.51
C GLY A 17 5.32 -44.50 12.02
N VAL A 18 4.08 -44.20 12.46
CA VAL A 18 3.74 -42.91 13.06
C VAL A 18 3.03 -43.14 14.40
N GLN A 19 3.58 -42.60 15.46
CA GLN A 19 2.87 -42.46 16.72
C GLN A 19 2.32 -41.03 16.83
N LEU A 20 1.01 -40.89 16.92
CA LEU A 20 0.34 -39.63 17.16
C LEU A 20 -0.22 -39.59 18.57
N VAL A 21 0.31 -38.73 19.43
CA VAL A 21 -0.24 -38.40 20.76
C VAL A 21 -1.20 -37.21 20.53
N ALA A 22 -2.50 -37.51 20.37
CA ALA A 22 -3.41 -36.71 19.60
C ALA A 22 -3.95 -35.45 20.29
N ASP A 23 -3.97 -35.39 21.62
CA ASP A 23 -4.50 -34.25 22.38
C ASP A 23 -3.89 -34.14 23.77
N SER A 24 -4.23 -33.09 24.51
CA SER A 24 -3.66 -32.78 25.83
C SER A 24 -3.96 -33.84 26.92
N LEU A 25 -4.87 -34.77 26.67
CA LEU A 25 -5.25 -35.85 27.59
C LEU A 25 -4.62 -37.19 27.19
N ALA A 26 -3.98 -37.25 26.03
CA ALA A 26 -3.26 -38.44 25.57
C ALA A 26 -1.82 -38.43 26.11
N SER A 27 -1.30 -39.60 26.42
CA SER A 27 0.07 -39.73 26.88
C SER A 27 0.82 -40.89 26.23
N ALA A 28 2.14 -40.73 26.06
CA ALA A 28 3.03 -41.81 25.65
C ALA A 28 4.24 -41.83 26.58
N SER A 29 4.71 -43.04 26.93
CA SER A 29 5.84 -43.21 27.82
C SER A 29 6.81 -44.25 27.23
N GLY A 30 8.12 -44.02 27.41
CA GLY A 30 9.16 -44.96 26.97
C GLY A 30 9.15 -45.25 25.47
N THR A 31 8.74 -44.29 24.64
CA THR A 31 8.70 -44.45 23.17
C THR A 31 10.10 -44.46 22.58
N VAL A 32 10.41 -45.44 21.73
CA VAL A 32 11.64 -45.44 20.91
C VAL A 32 11.27 -45.17 19.45
N VAL A 33 11.72 -44.02 18.95
CA VAL A 33 11.50 -43.63 17.54
C VAL A 33 12.76 -44.01 16.76
N GLN A 34 12.63 -45.04 15.95
CA GLN A 34 13.71 -45.63 15.15
C GLN A 34 13.84 -44.93 13.78
N ASN A 35 14.86 -45.33 13.00
CA ASN A 35 15.09 -44.83 11.65
C ASN A 35 13.83 -44.93 10.79
N GLY A 36 13.42 -43.79 10.20
CA GLY A 36 12.19 -43.66 9.39
C GLY A 36 10.89 -43.71 10.20
N GLY A 37 10.96 -43.80 11.54
CA GLY A 37 9.80 -43.66 12.42
C GLY A 37 9.55 -42.19 12.77
N ARG A 38 8.29 -41.89 13.13
CA ARG A 38 7.87 -40.54 13.52
C ARG A 38 6.98 -40.55 14.76
N GLN A 39 7.25 -39.67 15.70
CA GLN A 39 6.34 -39.31 16.78
C GLN A 39 5.83 -37.88 16.61
N THR A 40 4.53 -37.67 16.78
CA THR A 40 3.91 -36.34 16.76
C THR A 40 3.14 -36.13 18.06
N VAL A 41 3.47 -35.06 18.79
CA VAL A 41 3.00 -34.87 20.17
C VAL A 41 2.16 -33.60 20.27
N TYR A 42 0.87 -33.74 20.45
CA TYR A 42 -0.06 -32.69 20.89
C TYR A 42 -0.45 -32.87 22.37
N GLY A 43 -0.12 -34.03 22.98
CA GLY A 43 -0.35 -34.38 24.36
C GLY A 43 0.95 -34.41 25.13
N VAL A 44 1.12 -35.45 25.93
CA VAL A 44 2.30 -35.62 26.80
C VAL A 44 3.12 -36.84 26.37
N ALA A 45 4.43 -36.66 26.14
CA ALA A 45 5.35 -37.76 25.90
C ALA A 45 6.47 -37.74 26.96
N VAL A 46 6.73 -38.90 27.59
CA VAL A 46 7.73 -39.02 28.65
C VAL A 46 8.76 -40.09 28.27
N ALA A 47 10.05 -39.79 28.52
CA ALA A 47 11.15 -40.70 28.25
C ALA A 47 11.19 -41.24 26.81
N THR A 48 11.02 -40.36 25.84
CA THR A 48 11.16 -40.71 24.39
C THR A 48 12.64 -40.81 24.03
N THR A 49 13.05 -41.86 23.35
CA THR A 49 14.39 -41.98 22.72
C THR A 49 14.24 -41.85 21.19
N ILE A 50 14.92 -40.87 20.58
CA ILE A 50 14.91 -40.63 19.15
C ILE A 50 16.25 -41.13 18.58
N GLN A 51 16.21 -42.25 17.91
CA GLN A 51 17.39 -42.88 17.30
C GLN A 51 17.73 -42.24 15.94
N GLY A 52 18.91 -42.52 15.41
CA GLY A 52 19.37 -42.00 14.12
C GLY A 52 18.36 -42.25 13.00
N GLY A 53 17.93 -41.16 12.33
CA GLY A 53 16.88 -41.17 11.31
C GLY A 53 15.45 -41.23 11.86
N GLY A 54 15.26 -41.25 13.18
CA GLY A 54 13.95 -41.05 13.82
C GLY A 54 13.64 -39.55 13.99
N VAL A 55 12.36 -39.20 13.99
CA VAL A 55 11.89 -37.81 14.14
C VAL A 55 10.79 -37.71 15.20
N SER A 56 10.90 -36.73 16.11
CA SER A 56 9.81 -36.31 16.99
C SER A 56 9.46 -34.84 16.77
N VAL A 57 8.16 -34.55 16.60
CA VAL A 57 7.64 -33.20 16.48
C VAL A 57 6.72 -32.90 17.64
N VAL A 58 7.08 -31.91 18.43
CA VAL A 58 6.30 -31.42 19.58
C VAL A 58 5.52 -30.21 19.10
N ASN A 59 4.23 -30.40 18.89
CA ASN A 59 3.36 -29.37 18.34
C ASN A 59 2.87 -28.39 19.41
N PHE A 60 2.10 -27.43 19.02
CA PHE A 60 1.44 -26.44 19.87
C PHE A 60 0.78 -27.11 21.11
N ASN A 61 1.14 -26.68 22.32
CA ASN A 61 0.73 -27.25 23.59
C ASN A 61 1.17 -28.71 23.86
N GLY A 62 1.90 -29.35 22.94
CA GLY A 62 2.52 -30.64 23.20
C GLY A 62 3.62 -30.52 24.26
N VAL A 63 3.76 -31.53 25.09
CA VAL A 63 4.77 -31.57 26.17
C VAL A 63 5.61 -32.84 26.08
N THR A 64 6.93 -32.68 26.07
CA THR A 64 7.85 -33.82 26.22
C THR A 64 8.74 -33.63 27.45
N THR A 65 9.05 -34.73 28.11
CA THR A 65 9.92 -34.73 29.28
C THR A 65 10.88 -35.92 29.26
N GLY A 66 12.16 -35.66 29.51
CA GLY A 66 13.19 -36.73 29.56
C GLY A 66 13.46 -37.35 28.19
N THR A 67 13.35 -36.58 27.10
CA THR A 67 13.66 -37.03 25.76
C THR A 67 15.16 -37.17 25.56
N VAL A 68 15.61 -38.27 24.96
CA VAL A 68 17.00 -38.48 24.52
C VAL A 68 17.04 -38.48 23.00
N ILE A 69 17.92 -37.66 22.43
CA ILE A 69 18.12 -37.54 20.98
C ILE A 69 19.51 -38.13 20.67
N ASP A 70 19.52 -39.34 20.16
CA ASP A 70 20.76 -40.03 19.77
C ASP A 70 21.36 -39.41 18.52
N SER A 71 22.60 -39.75 18.16
CA SER A 71 23.26 -39.33 16.92
C SER A 71 22.41 -39.60 15.70
N GLY A 72 22.15 -38.56 14.89
CA GLY A 72 21.28 -38.59 13.69
C GLY A 72 19.79 -38.61 14.01
N GLY A 73 19.36 -38.55 15.26
CA GLY A 73 17.98 -38.31 15.66
C GLY A 73 17.62 -36.81 15.56
N LEU A 74 16.34 -36.53 15.34
CA LEU A 74 15.85 -35.15 15.18
C LEU A 74 14.61 -34.91 16.04
N ALA A 75 14.65 -33.86 16.86
CA ALA A 75 13.48 -33.29 17.50
C ALA A 75 13.18 -31.90 16.96
N VAL A 76 11.90 -31.61 16.73
CA VAL A 76 11.41 -30.26 16.38
C VAL A 76 10.41 -29.85 17.46
N VAL A 77 10.64 -28.72 18.12
CA VAL A 77 9.72 -28.15 19.09
C VAL A 77 9.11 -26.89 18.47
N GLU A 78 7.82 -26.95 18.15
CA GLU A 78 7.07 -25.84 17.58
C GLU A 78 6.76 -24.77 18.63
N GLY A 79 6.33 -23.59 18.21
CA GLY A 79 5.94 -22.51 19.10
C GLY A 79 4.90 -22.96 20.13
N PHE A 80 5.13 -22.64 21.42
CA PHE A 80 4.35 -23.09 22.59
C PHE A 80 4.36 -24.61 22.84
N GLY A 81 5.06 -25.41 22.04
CA GLY A 81 5.45 -26.76 22.42
C GLY A 81 6.49 -26.70 23.57
N SER A 82 6.48 -27.67 24.45
CA SER A 82 7.40 -27.73 25.60
C SER A 82 8.25 -29.00 25.59
N ALA A 83 9.57 -28.84 25.71
CA ALA A 83 10.50 -29.93 25.89
C ALA A 83 11.30 -29.68 27.17
N SER A 84 11.26 -30.60 28.15
CA SER A 84 11.97 -30.47 29.40
C SER A 84 12.86 -31.67 29.67
N ASN A 85 13.99 -31.45 30.34
CA ASN A 85 14.98 -32.49 30.64
C ASN A 85 15.40 -33.29 29.39
N THR A 86 15.50 -32.60 28.24
CA THR A 86 15.94 -33.21 26.99
C THR A 86 17.46 -33.37 26.98
N THR A 87 17.95 -34.53 26.60
CA THR A 87 19.39 -34.78 26.38
C THR A 87 19.61 -34.89 24.85
N VAL A 88 20.55 -34.10 24.33
CA VAL A 88 20.94 -34.16 22.91
C VAL A 88 22.37 -34.72 22.86
N ASP A 89 22.52 -35.93 22.36
CA ASP A 89 23.82 -36.57 22.19
C ASP A 89 24.61 -35.97 21.01
N ALA A 90 25.90 -36.27 20.97
CA ALA A 90 26.75 -35.83 19.85
C ALA A 90 26.20 -36.31 18.51
N GLY A 91 25.96 -35.40 17.58
CA GLY A 91 25.33 -35.67 16.28
C GLY A 91 23.81 -35.83 16.32
N GLY A 92 23.16 -35.69 17.46
CA GLY A 92 21.71 -35.45 17.54
C GLY A 92 21.36 -34.01 17.29
N THR A 93 20.16 -33.75 16.78
CA THR A 93 19.68 -32.39 16.44
C THR A 93 18.37 -32.06 17.15
N ILE A 94 18.31 -30.90 17.79
CA ILE A 94 17.06 -30.31 18.28
C ILE A 94 16.84 -28.94 17.59
N VAL A 95 15.65 -28.74 17.06
CA VAL A 95 15.20 -27.46 16.48
C VAL A 95 14.17 -26.86 17.43
N LEU A 96 14.49 -25.70 17.99
CA LEU A 96 13.60 -24.94 18.86
C LEU A 96 13.06 -23.76 18.05
N LEU A 97 11.83 -23.87 17.55
CA LEU A 97 11.20 -22.76 16.83
C LEU A 97 10.87 -21.60 17.79
N PRO A 98 10.67 -20.38 17.30
CA PRO A 98 10.31 -19.24 18.12
C PRO A 98 9.10 -19.55 19.02
N GLN A 99 9.19 -19.13 20.30
CA GLN A 99 8.22 -19.40 21.36
C GLN A 99 8.14 -20.87 21.82
N ALA A 100 8.99 -21.75 21.32
CA ALA A 100 9.16 -23.06 21.93
C ALA A 100 9.62 -22.92 23.40
N LEU A 101 9.04 -23.75 24.28
CA LEU A 101 9.36 -23.76 25.72
C LEU A 101 10.31 -24.90 25.98
N ASP A 102 11.54 -24.58 26.36
CA ASP A 102 12.52 -25.55 26.79
C ASP A 102 13.10 -25.15 28.15
N PRO A 103 12.45 -25.56 29.27
CA PRO A 103 12.88 -25.18 30.60
C PRO A 103 14.19 -25.85 31.06
N GLY A 104 14.87 -26.59 30.20
CA GLY A 104 16.19 -27.14 30.44
C GLY A 104 16.51 -28.33 29.55
N PHE A 105 17.57 -28.21 28.79
CA PHE A 105 18.14 -29.30 28.02
C PHE A 105 19.63 -29.49 28.33
N ASN A 106 20.14 -30.69 28.12
CA ASN A 106 21.54 -31.02 28.24
C ASN A 106 22.08 -31.41 26.86
N ALA A 107 22.78 -30.48 26.21
CA ALA A 107 23.43 -30.73 24.92
C ALA A 107 24.87 -31.18 25.17
N LEU A 108 25.22 -32.38 24.72
CA LEU A 108 26.59 -32.88 24.78
C LEU A 108 27.46 -32.24 23.70
N ALA A 109 28.78 -32.26 23.88
CA ALA A 109 29.69 -31.72 22.89
C ALA A 109 29.52 -32.43 21.52
N GLY A 110 29.23 -31.64 20.48
CA GLY A 110 28.89 -32.13 19.13
C GLY A 110 27.40 -32.37 18.88
N ALA A 111 26.52 -32.01 19.83
CA ALA A 111 25.09 -31.89 19.60
C ALA A 111 24.76 -30.64 18.77
N ASP A 112 23.73 -30.72 17.94
CA ASP A 112 23.26 -29.59 17.15
C ASP A 112 21.98 -29.00 17.73
N VAL A 113 22.08 -27.77 18.25
CA VAL A 113 20.96 -27.04 18.85
C VAL A 113 20.63 -25.84 17.98
N VAL A 114 19.52 -25.93 17.26
CA VAL A 114 19.06 -24.87 16.35
C VAL A 114 18.03 -24.00 17.07
N SER A 115 18.46 -22.84 17.55
CA SER A 115 17.62 -21.83 18.22
C SER A 115 17.66 -20.45 17.54
N GLY A 116 18.05 -20.41 16.28
CA GLY A 116 18.18 -19.22 15.46
C GLY A 116 18.42 -19.57 14.00
N GLY A 117 18.32 -18.57 13.11
CA GLY A 117 18.60 -18.74 11.69
C GLY A 117 17.34 -18.79 10.81
N VAL A 118 17.38 -19.61 9.78
CA VAL A 118 16.25 -19.87 8.86
C VAL A 118 15.95 -21.37 8.89
N VAL A 119 14.71 -21.72 9.17
CA VAL A 119 14.22 -23.10 9.10
C VAL A 119 12.99 -23.14 8.21
N VAL A 120 12.99 -24.05 7.25
CA VAL A 120 11.81 -24.34 6.43
C VAL A 120 11.29 -25.71 6.80
N LEU A 121 10.04 -25.76 7.24
CA LEU A 121 9.32 -27.01 7.52
C LEU A 121 8.40 -27.36 6.37
N SER A 122 8.41 -28.64 5.98
CA SER A 122 7.40 -29.23 5.11
C SER A 122 6.03 -29.32 5.81
N PRO A 123 4.93 -29.57 5.10
CA PRO A 123 3.58 -29.64 5.68
C PRO A 123 3.41 -30.66 6.81
N ASP A 124 4.28 -31.64 6.87
CA ASP A 124 4.30 -32.66 7.91
C ASP A 124 5.23 -32.31 9.09
N GLY A 125 5.77 -31.07 9.14
CA GLY A 125 6.60 -30.55 10.22
C GLY A 125 8.06 -31.01 10.17
N LEU A 126 8.51 -31.58 9.05
CA LEU A 126 9.90 -31.98 8.88
C LEU A 126 10.74 -30.83 8.30
N PRO A 127 11.91 -30.52 8.86
CA PRO A 127 12.77 -29.50 8.31
C PRO A 127 13.39 -29.96 6.98
N VAL A 128 13.21 -29.10 5.96
CA VAL A 128 13.82 -29.24 4.62
C VAL A 128 14.98 -28.29 4.42
N VAL A 129 15.02 -27.22 5.21
CA VAL A 129 16.15 -26.27 5.30
C VAL A 129 16.41 -25.96 6.76
N ILE A 130 17.65 -25.99 7.16
CA ILE A 130 18.15 -25.50 8.45
C ILE A 130 19.44 -24.73 8.16
N SER A 131 19.48 -23.44 8.51
CA SER A 131 20.67 -22.59 8.30
C SER A 131 20.74 -21.52 9.39
N SER A 132 21.93 -21.35 9.94
CA SER A 132 22.22 -20.27 10.90
C SER A 132 22.59 -18.93 10.25
N GLY A 133 22.54 -18.84 8.92
CA GLY A 133 22.98 -17.66 8.16
C GLY A 133 21.95 -17.19 7.13
N VAL A 134 22.46 -16.67 6.01
CA VAL A 134 21.64 -16.21 4.90
C VAL A 134 21.19 -17.39 4.04
N VAL A 135 19.88 -17.46 3.77
CA VAL A 135 19.27 -18.47 2.89
C VAL A 135 18.62 -17.74 1.71
N PRO A 136 19.17 -17.86 0.51
CA PRO A 136 18.60 -17.22 -0.67
C PRO A 136 17.67 -18.12 -1.46
N GLY A 137 16.62 -17.55 -2.04
CA GLY A 137 15.81 -18.17 -3.10
C GLY A 137 15.01 -19.40 -2.68
N VAL A 138 14.56 -19.49 -1.44
CA VAL A 138 13.76 -20.63 -0.95
C VAL A 138 12.38 -20.60 -1.59
N VAL A 139 11.91 -21.77 -2.05
CA VAL A 139 10.52 -21.95 -2.48
C VAL A 139 9.78 -22.70 -1.38
N VAL A 140 8.85 -22.02 -0.74
CA VAL A 140 8.01 -22.57 0.33
C VAL A 140 6.69 -23.02 -0.28
N GLY A 141 6.51 -24.31 -0.41
CA GLY A 141 5.32 -24.93 -1.04
C GLY A 141 4.09 -24.92 -0.13
N SER A 142 2.95 -25.32 -0.69
CA SER A 142 1.67 -25.35 0.03
C SER A 142 1.74 -26.14 1.33
N GLY A 143 1.24 -25.55 2.43
CA GLY A 143 1.24 -26.14 3.77
C GLY A 143 2.60 -26.12 4.48
N ALA A 144 3.66 -25.63 3.81
CA ALA A 144 4.98 -25.47 4.39
C ALA A 144 5.14 -24.10 5.09
N GLY A 145 6.08 -24.01 6.03
CA GLY A 145 6.39 -22.78 6.74
C GLY A 145 7.88 -22.45 6.72
N GLU A 146 8.22 -21.19 6.45
CA GLU A 146 9.57 -20.65 6.64
C GLU A 146 9.60 -19.81 7.91
N TYR A 147 10.54 -20.12 8.78
CA TYR A 147 10.76 -19.43 10.05
C TYR A 147 12.12 -18.76 10.03
N VAL A 148 12.13 -17.44 10.30
CA VAL A 148 13.33 -16.59 10.27
C VAL A 148 13.44 -15.88 11.61
N TRP A 149 14.51 -16.17 12.39
CA TRP A 149 14.70 -15.55 13.70
C TRP A 149 16.18 -15.53 14.12
N SER A 150 16.48 -14.83 15.20
CA SER A 150 17.80 -14.80 15.87
C SER A 150 19.01 -14.95 14.96
N GLY A 151 19.30 -13.90 14.17
CA GLY A 151 20.45 -13.85 13.24
C GLY A 151 20.23 -14.54 11.90
N GLY A 152 19.05 -15.11 11.67
CA GLY A 152 18.64 -15.63 10.36
C GLY A 152 18.33 -14.54 9.36
N SER A 153 18.66 -14.79 8.09
CA SER A 153 18.31 -13.90 6.98
C SER A 153 17.79 -14.74 5.80
N ALA A 154 16.52 -14.51 5.42
CA ALA A 154 15.92 -15.09 4.24
C ALA A 154 15.92 -14.03 3.12
N ALA A 155 16.44 -14.39 1.94
CA ALA A 155 16.50 -13.45 0.80
C ALA A 155 15.80 -14.06 -0.42
N ALA A 156 14.93 -13.27 -1.07
CA ALA A 156 14.21 -13.65 -2.28
C ALA A 156 13.42 -14.98 -2.13
N SER A 157 12.81 -15.22 -0.97
CA SER A 157 11.94 -16.38 -0.76
C SER A 157 10.65 -16.25 -1.56
N LEU A 158 10.18 -17.38 -2.12
CA LEU A 158 8.88 -17.47 -2.77
C LEU A 158 7.91 -18.24 -1.86
N ILE A 159 6.93 -17.56 -1.29
CA ILE A 159 5.91 -18.13 -0.43
C ILE A 159 4.69 -18.50 -1.27
N GLY A 160 4.51 -19.79 -1.48
CA GLY A 160 3.44 -20.34 -2.33
C GLY A 160 2.06 -20.25 -1.69
N SER A 161 1.04 -20.67 -2.47
CA SER A 161 -0.34 -20.72 -1.97
C SER A 161 -0.47 -21.68 -0.78
N GLY A 162 -1.07 -21.22 0.32
CA GLY A 162 -1.20 -21.98 1.57
C GLY A 162 0.11 -22.21 2.32
N ALA A 163 1.19 -21.54 1.92
CA ALA A 163 2.44 -21.49 2.65
C ALA A 163 2.54 -20.23 3.51
N SER A 164 3.45 -20.23 4.48
CA SER A 164 3.69 -19.07 5.34
C SER A 164 5.17 -18.79 5.53
N GLN A 165 5.51 -17.49 5.66
CA GLN A 165 6.77 -17.03 6.20
C GLN A 165 6.51 -16.32 7.53
N ALA A 166 7.27 -16.64 8.56
CA ALA A 166 7.17 -16.04 9.88
C ALA A 166 8.53 -15.47 10.29
N VAL A 167 8.60 -14.14 10.45
CA VAL A 167 9.82 -13.41 10.78
C VAL A 167 9.72 -12.93 12.23
N TYR A 168 10.57 -13.48 13.10
CA TYR A 168 10.60 -13.20 14.53
C TYR A 168 11.80 -12.35 14.93
N ALA A 169 11.93 -12.11 16.22
CA ALA A 169 12.98 -11.29 16.81
C ALA A 169 14.39 -11.64 16.30
N GLY A 170 15.08 -10.63 15.75
CA GLY A 170 16.42 -10.77 15.18
C GLY A 170 16.49 -11.49 13.84
N GLY A 171 15.36 -11.88 13.26
CA GLY A 171 15.23 -12.37 11.88
C GLY A 171 15.02 -11.24 10.90
N VAL A 172 15.55 -11.40 9.68
CA VAL A 172 15.38 -10.45 8.57
C VAL A 172 14.95 -11.21 7.31
N ALA A 173 13.88 -10.77 6.65
CA ALA A 173 13.53 -11.26 5.31
C ALA A 173 13.58 -10.11 4.30
N SER A 174 14.17 -10.36 3.13
CA SER A 174 14.28 -9.38 2.06
C SER A 174 13.77 -9.92 0.73
N ASP A 175 13.16 -9.05 -0.07
CA ASP A 175 12.70 -9.34 -1.44
C ASP A 175 11.80 -10.59 -1.52
N THR A 176 11.01 -10.85 -0.47
CA THR A 176 10.09 -11.99 -0.43
C THR A 176 8.95 -11.78 -1.42
N ALA A 177 8.69 -12.78 -2.25
CA ALA A 177 7.51 -12.83 -3.11
C ALA A 177 6.42 -13.72 -2.48
N VAL A 178 5.30 -13.13 -2.08
CA VAL A 178 4.16 -13.86 -1.52
C VAL A 178 3.14 -14.07 -2.62
N ALA A 179 2.98 -15.31 -3.05
CA ALA A 179 2.04 -15.70 -4.11
C ALA A 179 0.60 -15.72 -3.58
N SER A 180 -0.34 -15.87 -4.51
CA SER A 180 -1.77 -15.93 -4.18
C SER A 180 -2.08 -16.98 -3.09
N GLY A 181 -2.70 -16.55 -2.00
CA GLY A 181 -3.02 -17.39 -0.84
C GLY A 181 -1.82 -17.74 0.07
N GLY A 182 -0.64 -17.16 -0.18
CA GLY A 182 0.50 -17.21 0.74
C GLY A 182 0.37 -16.16 1.84
N GLN A 183 1.09 -16.34 2.93
CA GLN A 183 1.08 -15.45 4.09
C GLN A 183 2.49 -15.08 4.55
N GLN A 184 2.68 -13.82 4.95
CA GLN A 184 3.87 -13.37 5.65
C GLN A 184 3.46 -12.77 6.99
N ASN A 185 4.12 -13.17 8.08
CA ASN A 185 3.87 -12.66 9.42
C ASN A 185 5.15 -12.08 10.00
N VAL A 186 5.14 -10.80 10.36
CA VAL A 186 6.30 -10.11 10.93
C VAL A 186 6.01 -9.81 12.38
N PHE A 187 6.65 -10.56 13.28
CA PHE A 187 6.45 -10.46 14.71
C PHE A 187 7.43 -9.48 15.37
N ALA A 188 7.27 -9.28 16.68
CA ALA A 188 8.07 -8.34 17.47
C ALA A 188 9.57 -8.47 17.19
N SER A 189 10.21 -7.35 16.86
CA SER A 189 11.63 -7.25 16.50
C SER A 189 12.06 -8.11 15.29
N GLY A 190 11.13 -8.63 14.52
CA GLY A 190 11.33 -9.12 13.17
C GLY A 190 11.28 -7.96 12.17
N ALA A 191 12.02 -8.08 11.09
CA ALA A 191 12.07 -7.05 10.05
C ALA A 191 11.97 -7.64 8.63
N THR A 192 11.19 -7.00 7.76
CA THR A 192 11.14 -7.35 6.34
C THR A 192 11.40 -6.14 5.46
N SER A 193 11.86 -6.38 4.24
CA SER A 193 12.04 -5.33 3.25
C SER A 193 11.77 -5.82 1.84
N GLY A 194 11.09 -4.98 1.04
CA GLY A 194 10.87 -5.25 -0.39
C GLY A 194 9.93 -6.43 -0.67
N THR A 195 9.04 -6.78 0.26
CA THR A 195 8.05 -7.84 0.04
C THR A 195 7.10 -7.46 -1.09
N THR A 196 6.80 -8.41 -1.98
CA THR A 196 5.80 -8.23 -3.02
C THR A 196 4.61 -9.17 -2.77
N LEU A 197 3.42 -8.58 -2.60
CA LEU A 197 2.18 -9.32 -2.35
C LEU A 197 1.37 -9.44 -3.63
N SER A 198 1.11 -10.68 -4.05
CA SER A 198 0.24 -10.98 -5.19
C SER A 198 -1.24 -11.04 -4.77
N SER A 199 -2.14 -11.22 -5.74
CA SER A 199 -3.59 -11.31 -5.47
C SER A 199 -3.93 -12.41 -4.45
N GLY A 200 -4.61 -12.04 -3.36
CA GLY A 200 -4.96 -12.95 -2.26
C GLY A 200 -3.80 -13.31 -1.33
N ALA A 201 -2.64 -12.66 -1.49
CA ALA A 201 -1.55 -12.73 -0.54
C ALA A 201 -1.79 -11.76 0.62
N ILE A 202 -1.40 -12.15 1.82
CA ILE A 202 -1.54 -11.32 3.03
C ILE A 202 -0.19 -11.22 3.73
N ALA A 203 0.21 -9.98 4.08
CA ALA A 203 1.28 -9.73 5.04
C ALA A 203 0.68 -9.11 6.30
N THR A 204 1.03 -9.61 7.47
CA THR A 204 0.58 -9.04 8.75
C THR A 204 1.78 -8.60 9.58
N VAL A 205 1.78 -7.32 9.94
CA VAL A 205 2.82 -6.68 10.76
C VAL A 205 2.33 -6.58 12.18
N TRP A 206 2.73 -7.52 13.02
CA TRP A 206 2.31 -7.61 14.41
C TRP A 206 3.05 -6.60 15.30
N ILE A 207 2.58 -6.44 16.53
CA ILE A 207 3.20 -5.56 17.54
C ILE A 207 4.73 -5.70 17.58
N GLY A 208 5.43 -4.57 17.36
CA GLY A 208 6.89 -4.50 17.33
C GLY A 208 7.56 -5.09 16.09
N GLY A 209 6.79 -5.60 15.12
CA GLY A 209 7.25 -5.95 13.77
C GLY A 209 7.44 -4.72 12.89
N THR A 210 8.34 -4.80 11.92
CA THR A 210 8.62 -3.69 10.99
C THR A 210 8.73 -4.18 9.56
N THR A 211 8.11 -3.42 8.63
CA THR A 211 8.26 -3.64 7.18
C THR A 211 8.79 -2.38 6.50
N HIS A 212 9.48 -2.54 5.38
CA HIS A 212 10.05 -1.43 4.62
C HIS A 212 9.98 -1.66 3.11
N GLY A 213 9.35 -0.74 2.39
CA GLY A 213 9.36 -0.74 0.92
C GLY A 213 8.56 -1.85 0.26
N ASP A 214 7.55 -2.38 0.94
CA ASP A 214 6.73 -3.47 0.42
C ASP A 214 5.82 -2.99 -0.71
N VAL A 215 5.53 -3.88 -1.66
CA VAL A 215 4.65 -3.60 -2.80
C VAL A 215 3.42 -4.49 -2.72
N VAL A 216 2.28 -3.86 -2.44
CA VAL A 216 0.99 -4.54 -2.36
C VAL A 216 0.33 -4.51 -3.73
N GLY A 217 0.37 -5.63 -4.44
CA GLY A 217 -0.20 -5.78 -5.77
C GLY A 217 -1.72 -5.93 -5.76
N ALA A 218 -2.31 -6.03 -6.95
CA ALA A 218 -3.76 -6.14 -7.12
C ALA A 218 -4.36 -7.33 -6.36
N GLY A 219 -5.25 -7.07 -5.41
CA GLY A 219 -5.88 -8.07 -4.54
C GLY A 219 -4.97 -8.65 -3.46
N GLY A 220 -3.77 -8.09 -3.27
CA GLY A 220 -2.94 -8.33 -2.09
C GLY A 220 -3.31 -7.38 -0.97
N GLU A 221 -2.94 -7.72 0.26
CA GLU A 221 -3.24 -6.95 1.46
C GLU A 221 -2.04 -6.95 2.43
N GLU A 222 -1.70 -5.78 2.96
CA GLU A 222 -0.75 -5.65 4.07
C GLU A 222 -1.50 -5.06 5.26
N ASP A 223 -1.58 -5.84 6.36
CA ASP A 223 -2.25 -5.47 7.60
C ASP A 223 -1.24 -5.02 8.64
N VAL A 224 -1.30 -3.76 9.07
CA VAL A 224 -0.45 -3.21 10.12
C VAL A 224 -1.22 -3.22 11.43
N ALA A 225 -1.03 -4.27 12.21
CA ALA A 225 -1.71 -4.47 13.49
C ALA A 225 -1.20 -3.50 14.57
N SER A 226 -1.90 -3.44 15.69
CA SER A 226 -1.54 -2.58 16.82
C SER A 226 -0.07 -2.73 17.22
N GLY A 227 0.66 -1.61 17.21
CA GLY A 227 2.10 -1.56 17.51
C GLY A 227 3.02 -2.08 16.40
N GLY A 228 2.49 -2.50 15.24
CA GLY A 228 3.24 -2.76 14.02
C GLY A 228 3.59 -1.48 13.28
N VAL A 229 4.64 -1.50 12.48
CA VAL A 229 5.11 -0.35 11.69
C VAL A 229 5.42 -0.74 10.25
N ALA A 230 4.73 -0.12 9.29
CA ALA A 230 5.06 -0.20 7.87
C ALA A 230 5.69 1.12 7.40
N SER A 231 6.77 1.05 6.61
CA SER A 231 7.45 2.23 6.09
C SER A 231 7.64 2.12 4.59
N PHE A 232 7.28 3.19 3.87
CA PHE A 232 7.46 3.31 2.40
C PHE A 232 6.77 2.20 1.59
N ALA A 233 5.69 1.64 2.13
CA ALA A 233 4.87 0.68 1.39
C ALA A 233 4.22 1.33 0.17
N THR A 234 4.03 0.54 -0.89
CA THR A 234 3.32 0.97 -2.11
C THR A 234 2.04 0.15 -2.26
N ALA A 235 0.88 0.78 -2.07
CA ALA A 235 -0.39 0.21 -2.48
C ALA A 235 -0.57 0.42 -3.99
N ALA A 236 -0.27 -0.61 -4.79
CA ALA A 236 -0.42 -0.59 -6.23
C ALA A 236 -1.91 -0.66 -6.62
N SER A 237 -2.21 -0.59 -7.92
CA SER A 237 -3.60 -0.68 -8.39
C SER A 237 -4.30 -1.95 -7.91
N GLY A 238 -5.35 -1.79 -7.08
CA GLY A 238 -6.09 -2.89 -6.48
C GLY A 238 -5.43 -3.52 -5.24
N GLY A 239 -4.27 -3.00 -4.79
CA GLY A 239 -3.64 -3.39 -3.53
C GLY A 239 -4.19 -2.59 -2.35
N ILE A 240 -4.17 -3.16 -1.16
CA ILE A 240 -4.69 -2.57 0.08
C ILE A 240 -3.59 -2.57 1.14
N LEU A 241 -3.34 -1.40 1.74
CA LEU A 241 -2.62 -1.27 2.99
C LEU A 241 -3.65 -0.92 4.07
N ALA A 242 -3.87 -1.81 5.03
CA ALA A 242 -4.79 -1.61 6.14
C ALA A 242 -4.00 -1.30 7.42
N ILE A 243 -4.36 -0.24 8.11
CA ILE A 243 -3.72 0.18 9.37
C ILE A 243 -4.75 0.05 10.47
N GLU A 244 -4.58 -0.96 11.30
CA GLU A 244 -5.46 -1.25 12.43
C GLU A 244 -5.27 -0.27 13.60
N PRO A 245 -6.21 -0.19 14.56
CA PRO A 245 -6.09 0.68 15.73
C PRO A 245 -4.75 0.47 16.47
N GLY A 246 -3.95 1.53 16.57
CA GLY A 246 -2.62 1.50 17.17
C GLY A 246 -1.49 1.04 16.25
N GLY A 247 -1.78 0.66 15.01
CA GLY A 247 -0.79 0.44 13.94
C GLY A 247 -0.29 1.76 13.37
N SER A 248 0.87 1.74 12.70
CA SER A 248 1.47 2.93 12.11
C SER A 248 2.02 2.67 10.71
N ALA A 249 1.68 3.55 9.75
CA ALA A 249 2.31 3.57 8.43
C ALA A 249 2.97 4.93 8.18
N TYR A 250 4.13 4.90 7.54
CA TYR A 250 4.93 6.08 7.25
C TYR A 250 5.41 6.07 5.81
N GLY A 251 5.18 7.18 5.09
CA GLY A 251 5.68 7.35 3.72
C GLY A 251 5.00 6.46 2.68
N THR A 252 3.78 5.99 2.94
CA THR A 252 3.01 5.16 1.99
C THR A 252 2.84 5.85 0.64
N LEU A 253 3.03 5.10 -0.44
CA LEU A 253 2.67 5.51 -1.79
C LEU A 253 1.37 4.81 -2.22
N ILE A 254 0.29 5.56 -2.35
CA ILE A 254 -0.97 5.05 -2.90
C ILE A 254 -1.00 5.34 -4.39
N ALA A 255 -0.79 4.32 -5.20
CA ALA A 255 -0.85 4.44 -6.65
C ALA A 255 -2.30 4.58 -7.16
N SER A 256 -2.48 4.87 -8.44
CA SER A 256 -3.82 4.89 -9.06
C SER A 256 -4.53 3.55 -8.88
N GLY A 257 -5.71 3.58 -8.26
CA GLY A 257 -6.48 2.38 -7.91
C GLY A 257 -5.99 1.62 -6.67
N GLY A 258 -4.91 2.05 -6.03
CA GLY A 258 -4.49 1.56 -4.72
C GLY A 258 -5.31 2.17 -3.58
N LYS A 259 -5.31 1.54 -2.42
CA LYS A 259 -6.07 1.97 -1.25
C LYS A 259 -5.24 1.88 0.03
N GLU A 260 -5.32 2.90 0.88
CA GLU A 260 -4.90 2.87 2.27
C GLU A 260 -6.14 2.94 3.15
N ILE A 261 -6.33 1.99 4.06
CA ILE A 261 -7.43 1.96 5.03
C ILE A 261 -6.86 2.36 6.39
N ILE A 262 -7.49 3.32 7.03
CA ILE A 262 -7.06 3.86 8.33
C ILE A 262 -8.17 3.67 9.33
N ASP A 263 -7.94 2.82 10.32
CA ASP A 263 -8.88 2.59 11.41
C ASP A 263 -8.78 3.66 12.51
N PRO A 264 -9.81 3.86 13.32
CA PRO A 264 -9.76 4.81 14.43
C PRO A 264 -8.59 4.53 15.39
N GLY A 265 -7.73 5.54 15.58
CA GLY A 265 -6.52 5.41 16.43
C GLY A 265 -5.31 4.80 15.73
N ALA A 266 -5.39 4.51 14.45
CA ALA A 266 -4.23 4.22 13.59
C ALA A 266 -3.49 5.51 13.22
N VAL A 267 -2.22 5.38 12.83
CA VAL A 267 -1.38 6.51 12.42
C VAL A 267 -0.91 6.32 10.98
N ALA A 268 -1.36 7.19 10.07
CA ALA A 268 -0.82 7.32 8.73
C ALA A 268 -0.12 8.69 8.59
N SER A 269 1.11 8.71 8.13
CA SER A 269 1.87 9.95 8.00
C SER A 269 2.77 9.95 6.77
N LEU A 270 2.92 11.14 6.17
CA LEU A 270 3.68 11.37 4.94
C LEU A 270 3.20 10.48 3.78
N THR A 271 1.90 10.17 3.74
CA THR A 271 1.29 9.41 2.64
C THR A 271 1.34 10.22 1.36
N THR A 272 1.80 9.60 0.28
CA THR A 272 1.72 10.14 -1.08
C THR A 272 0.58 9.46 -1.81
N ILE A 273 -0.36 10.24 -2.33
CA ILE A 273 -1.51 9.70 -3.07
C ILE A 273 -1.45 10.12 -4.53
N ALA A 274 -1.49 9.16 -5.44
CA ALA A 274 -1.60 9.45 -6.87
C ALA A 274 -3.06 9.66 -7.27
N VAL A 275 -3.28 10.31 -8.42
CA VAL A 275 -4.63 10.46 -8.99
C VAL A 275 -5.29 9.09 -9.15
N GLY A 276 -6.51 8.96 -8.63
CA GLY A 276 -7.25 7.71 -8.60
C GLY A 276 -6.87 6.76 -7.45
N GLY A 277 -5.90 7.13 -6.63
CA GLY A 277 -5.66 6.49 -5.33
C GLY A 277 -6.71 6.90 -4.31
N SER A 278 -6.92 6.13 -3.26
CA SER A 278 -7.92 6.39 -2.25
C SER A 278 -7.44 6.10 -0.82
N ILE A 279 -7.90 6.92 0.10
CA ILE A 279 -7.77 6.72 1.54
C ILE A 279 -9.17 6.45 2.09
N GLU A 280 -9.35 5.38 2.83
CA GLU A 280 -10.59 5.04 3.53
C GLU A 280 -10.40 5.28 5.03
N LEU A 281 -11.25 6.13 5.60
CA LEU A 281 -11.27 6.48 7.01
C LEU A 281 -12.41 5.72 7.69
N ASN A 282 -12.09 4.60 8.30
CA ASN A 282 -13.06 3.80 9.03
C ASN A 282 -13.54 4.54 10.29
N GLY A 283 -14.82 4.39 10.62
CA GLY A 283 -15.43 5.05 11.77
C GLY A 283 -15.78 6.53 11.58
N LEU A 284 -15.31 7.17 10.51
CA LEU A 284 -15.72 8.52 10.11
C LEU A 284 -16.86 8.42 9.08
N VAL A 285 -18.10 8.34 9.54
CA VAL A 285 -19.28 8.09 8.68
C VAL A 285 -19.53 9.28 7.76
N PHE A 286 -19.57 9.04 6.45
CA PHE A 286 -19.81 10.07 5.44
C PHE A 286 -21.14 10.79 5.65
N SER A 287 -21.11 12.12 5.69
CA SER A 287 -22.26 13.00 5.85
C SER A 287 -22.35 14.13 4.79
N GLY A 288 -21.48 14.09 3.79
CA GLY A 288 -21.43 15.08 2.71
C GLY A 288 -20.34 16.14 2.87
N GLY A 289 -19.44 15.97 3.83
CA GLY A 289 -18.27 16.83 4.00
C GLY A 289 -17.34 16.78 2.80
N GLN A 290 -16.54 17.83 2.63
CA GLN A 290 -15.51 17.86 1.59
C GLN A 290 -14.13 17.87 2.25
N PRO A 291 -13.18 17.01 1.78
CA PRO A 291 -11.82 17.03 2.27
C PRO A 291 -11.12 18.35 1.96
N VAL A 292 -10.36 18.86 2.93
CA VAL A 292 -9.59 20.11 2.78
C VAL A 292 -8.11 19.82 2.97
N LEU A 293 -7.30 20.09 1.95
CA LEU A 293 -5.83 20.00 2.06
C LEU A 293 -5.27 21.40 2.40
N SER A 294 -4.58 21.50 3.53
CA SER A 294 -3.96 22.74 3.97
C SER A 294 -2.61 22.44 4.65
N GLY A 295 -1.52 23.08 4.15
CA GLY A 295 -0.19 22.91 4.74
C GLY A 295 0.36 21.48 4.73
N GLY A 296 -0.06 20.66 3.74
CA GLY A 296 0.30 19.24 3.67
C GLY A 296 -0.55 18.33 4.58
N VAL A 297 -1.57 18.88 5.26
CA VAL A 297 -2.50 18.12 6.07
C VAL A 297 -3.85 18.04 5.36
N LEU A 298 -4.28 16.84 5.02
CA LEU A 298 -5.61 16.55 4.52
C LEU A 298 -6.54 16.39 5.72
N THR A 299 -7.49 17.31 5.86
CA THR A 299 -8.51 17.29 6.91
C THR A 299 -9.83 16.84 6.32
N VAL A 300 -10.44 15.83 6.91
CA VAL A 300 -11.74 15.28 6.52
C VAL A 300 -12.67 15.44 7.70
N THR A 301 -13.76 16.21 7.52
CA THR A 301 -14.74 16.46 8.57
C THR A 301 -16.11 15.96 8.13
N GLU A 302 -16.68 15.06 8.91
CA GLU A 302 -17.98 14.46 8.66
C GLU A 302 -18.82 14.56 9.94
N GLY A 303 -19.92 15.30 9.87
CA GLY A 303 -20.74 15.58 11.05
C GLY A 303 -19.94 16.27 12.17
N SER A 304 -19.76 15.58 13.29
CA SER A 304 -18.95 16.05 14.43
C SER A 304 -17.56 15.41 14.49
N GLY A 305 -17.26 14.45 13.61
CA GLY A 305 -15.96 13.78 13.52
C GLY A 305 -14.98 14.51 12.60
N THR A 306 -13.70 14.46 12.92
CA THR A 306 -12.63 15.02 12.06
C THR A 306 -11.40 14.14 12.16
N ASP A 307 -10.88 13.73 11.00
CA ASP A 307 -9.59 13.06 10.86
C ASP A 307 -8.61 13.89 10.05
N GLN A 308 -7.32 13.74 10.35
CA GLN A 308 -6.23 14.45 9.72
C GLN A 308 -5.12 13.51 9.30
N ILE A 309 -4.73 13.59 8.03
CA ILE A 309 -3.65 12.79 7.44
C ILE A 309 -2.58 13.75 6.92
N THR A 310 -1.33 13.56 7.35
CA THR A 310 -0.22 14.30 6.77
C THR A 310 0.15 13.67 5.43
N LEU A 311 0.01 14.44 4.36
CA LEU A 311 0.40 14.03 3.02
C LEU A 311 1.83 14.48 2.70
N SER A 312 2.57 13.62 2.00
CA SER A 312 3.85 13.94 1.37
C SER A 312 3.63 14.22 -0.11
N GLY A 313 4.44 15.10 -0.68
CA GLY A 313 4.30 15.50 -2.08
C GLY A 313 3.54 16.80 -2.26
N SER A 314 3.37 17.18 -3.50
CA SER A 314 2.72 18.42 -3.91
C SER A 314 1.42 18.09 -4.65
N TYR A 315 0.34 18.72 -4.22
CA TYR A 315 -1.01 18.50 -4.74
C TYR A 315 -1.64 19.80 -5.28
N PRO A 316 -0.94 20.52 -6.16
CA PRO A 316 -1.43 21.80 -6.65
C PRO A 316 -2.66 21.62 -7.53
N GLY A 317 -3.74 22.33 -7.21
CA GLY A 317 -5.02 22.19 -7.90
C GLY A 317 -5.67 20.80 -7.75
N ALA A 318 -5.22 20.01 -6.79
CA ALA A 318 -5.80 18.72 -6.49
C ALA A 318 -7.22 18.86 -5.96
N VAL A 319 -8.11 18.03 -6.48
CA VAL A 319 -9.47 17.89 -5.97
C VAL A 319 -9.58 16.57 -5.24
N PHE A 320 -9.71 16.65 -3.92
CA PHE A 320 -10.07 15.51 -3.11
C PHE A 320 -11.59 15.42 -3.02
N THR A 321 -12.14 14.27 -3.34
CA THR A 321 -13.58 14.00 -3.20
C THR A 321 -13.80 12.99 -2.10
N ALA A 322 -14.90 13.14 -1.36
CA ALA A 322 -15.33 12.19 -0.36
C ALA A 322 -16.61 11.49 -0.77
N ALA A 323 -16.74 10.23 -0.38
CA ALA A 323 -17.94 9.42 -0.55
C ALA A 323 -18.06 8.42 0.61
N ALA A 324 -19.27 7.89 0.84
CA ALA A 324 -19.41 6.77 1.76
C ALA A 324 -18.61 5.56 1.27
N ASP A 325 -18.04 4.80 2.21
CA ASP A 325 -17.48 3.48 1.91
C ASP A 325 -18.59 2.49 1.49
N THR A 326 -18.23 1.31 1.05
CA THR A 326 -19.20 0.29 0.64
C THR A 326 -20.03 -0.25 1.81
N GLY A 327 -19.52 -0.15 3.04
CA GLY A 327 -20.19 -0.57 4.28
C GLY A 327 -21.09 0.51 4.89
N GLY A 328 -20.88 1.77 4.52
CA GLY A 328 -21.57 2.92 5.11
C GLY A 328 -21.07 3.28 6.51
N TYR A 329 -19.91 2.78 6.93
CA TYR A 329 -19.31 3.02 8.25
C TYR A 329 -18.11 3.96 8.20
N GLY A 330 -17.65 4.32 7.02
CA GLY A 330 -16.47 5.14 6.79
C GLY A 330 -16.66 6.16 5.67
N THR A 331 -15.60 6.93 5.45
CA THR A 331 -15.47 7.90 4.36
C THR A 331 -14.28 7.54 3.48
N VAL A 332 -14.52 7.36 2.19
CA VAL A 332 -13.47 7.16 1.18
C VAL A 332 -13.12 8.50 0.55
N VAL A 333 -11.88 8.92 0.72
CA VAL A 333 -11.31 10.10 0.07
C VAL A 333 -10.49 9.67 -1.14
N THR A 334 -10.77 10.27 -2.30
CA THR A 334 -10.07 9.98 -3.55
C THR A 334 -9.43 11.25 -4.08
N LEU A 335 -8.19 11.16 -4.55
CA LEU A 335 -7.57 12.21 -5.34
C LEU A 335 -8.01 12.05 -6.81
N ASP A 336 -8.85 12.96 -7.29
CA ASP A 336 -9.48 12.82 -8.60
C ASP A 336 -8.63 13.31 -9.77
N SER A 337 -8.09 14.50 -9.74
CA SER A 337 -7.10 14.95 -10.74
C SER A 337 -6.47 16.31 -10.39
N VAL A 338 -5.51 16.72 -11.22
CA VAL A 338 -4.82 18.01 -11.14
C VAL A 338 -5.21 18.83 -12.36
N SER A 339 -5.57 20.10 -12.18
CA SER A 339 -5.87 21.03 -13.29
C SER A 339 -4.65 21.20 -14.20
N CYS A 340 -4.77 20.91 -15.51
CA CYS A 340 -3.67 21.05 -16.47
C CYS A 340 -4.13 21.38 -17.89
N TYR A 341 -3.26 22.05 -18.65
CA TYR A 341 -3.39 22.25 -20.11
C TYR A 341 -2.74 21.09 -20.87
N GLY A 342 -3.38 20.60 -21.92
CA GLY A 342 -2.74 19.68 -22.86
C GLY A 342 -1.65 20.41 -23.67
N ARG A 343 -0.60 19.66 -24.04
CA ARG A 343 0.47 20.15 -24.92
C ARG A 343 -0.10 20.79 -26.18
N GLY A 344 0.48 21.89 -26.64
CA GLY A 344 0.04 22.66 -27.81
C GLY A 344 -0.97 23.75 -27.50
N THR A 345 -1.61 23.76 -26.34
CA THR A 345 -2.52 24.81 -25.89
C THR A 345 -1.81 26.17 -25.89
N ARG A 346 -2.38 27.16 -26.60
CA ARG A 346 -1.77 28.50 -26.72
C ARG A 346 -2.31 29.44 -25.65
N ILE A 347 -1.40 29.95 -24.83
CA ILE A 347 -1.69 30.93 -23.79
C ILE A 347 -1.38 32.33 -24.28
N LEU A 348 -2.30 33.28 -24.09
CA LEU A 348 -2.09 34.66 -24.50
C LEU A 348 -1.10 35.36 -23.56
N THR A 349 0.04 35.73 -24.12
CA THR A 349 1.10 36.46 -23.44
C THR A 349 1.26 37.87 -24.00
N ALA A 350 2.10 38.71 -23.39
CA ALA A 350 2.49 40.00 -23.93
C ALA A 350 3.18 39.89 -25.32
N ARG A 351 3.72 38.71 -25.66
CA ARG A 351 4.37 38.40 -26.95
C ARG A 351 3.39 37.79 -27.96
N GLY A 352 2.10 37.73 -27.67
CA GLY A 352 1.10 36.99 -28.44
C GLY A 352 0.77 35.61 -27.86
N ALA A 353 0.08 34.76 -28.61
CA ALA A 353 -0.32 33.42 -28.20
C ALA A 353 0.88 32.44 -28.30
N VAL A 354 1.32 31.90 -27.18
CA VAL A 354 2.49 31.01 -27.04
C VAL A 354 2.03 29.62 -26.60
N PRO A 355 2.47 28.52 -27.26
CA PRO A 355 2.18 27.17 -26.79
C PRO A 355 2.65 26.98 -25.35
N VAL A 356 1.87 26.27 -24.52
CA VAL A 356 2.12 26.11 -23.08
C VAL A 356 3.50 25.50 -22.79
N GLU A 357 3.96 24.56 -23.62
CA GLU A 357 5.29 23.95 -23.53
C GLU A 357 6.45 24.88 -23.93
N ALA A 358 6.16 26.01 -24.55
CA ALA A 358 7.14 27.02 -24.95
C ALA A 358 7.17 28.25 -24.01
N LEU A 359 6.33 28.26 -22.99
CA LEU A 359 6.33 29.29 -21.96
C LEU A 359 7.64 29.24 -21.14
N ARG A 360 8.06 30.37 -20.60
CA ARG A 360 9.26 30.52 -19.77
C ARG A 360 8.93 31.29 -18.49
N LEU A 361 9.71 31.04 -17.45
CA LEU A 361 9.67 31.84 -16.24
C LEU A 361 9.88 33.32 -16.59
N GLY A 362 9.04 34.19 -16.00
CA GLY A 362 9.05 35.62 -16.27
C GLY A 362 8.23 36.06 -17.50
N ASP A 363 7.77 35.14 -18.36
CA ASP A 363 6.83 35.48 -19.42
C ASP A 363 5.57 36.15 -18.84
N ARG A 364 5.13 37.24 -19.41
CA ARG A 364 3.95 37.97 -18.93
C ARG A 364 2.70 37.49 -19.64
N VAL A 365 1.78 36.90 -18.91
CA VAL A 365 0.50 36.43 -19.43
C VAL A 365 -0.59 37.46 -19.23
N ARG A 366 -1.52 37.58 -20.21
CA ARG A 366 -2.69 38.44 -20.06
C ARG A 366 -3.75 37.77 -19.24
N ALA A 367 -3.92 38.23 -17.99
CA ALA A 367 -4.96 37.78 -17.10
C ALA A 367 -6.28 38.52 -17.36
N VAL A 368 -7.38 37.78 -17.34
CA VAL A 368 -8.75 38.29 -17.38
C VAL A 368 -9.19 38.72 -15.98
N LEU A 369 -8.84 37.94 -14.99
CA LEU A 369 -8.98 38.26 -13.57
C LEU A 369 -7.62 38.20 -12.88
N GLY A 370 -7.42 39.09 -11.92
CA GLY A 370 -6.17 39.23 -11.17
C GLY A 370 -5.29 40.35 -11.72
N GLN A 371 -3.97 40.19 -11.61
CA GLN A 371 -3.01 41.19 -12.05
C GLN A 371 -2.85 41.14 -13.58
N ARG A 372 -3.20 42.23 -14.28
CA ARG A 372 -2.94 42.36 -15.71
C ARG A 372 -1.47 42.14 -16.02
N ASP A 373 -1.18 41.35 -17.09
CA ASP A 373 0.19 41.04 -17.50
C ASP A 373 1.06 40.50 -16.37
N ALA A 374 0.55 39.49 -15.63
CA ALA A 374 1.24 38.83 -14.53
C ALA A 374 2.42 37.99 -15.06
N PRO A 375 3.60 38.00 -14.39
CA PRO A 375 4.70 37.15 -14.75
C PRO A 375 4.44 35.70 -14.35
N ILE A 376 4.86 34.75 -15.17
CA ILE A 376 4.90 33.34 -14.80
C ILE A 376 6.01 33.13 -13.76
N VAL A 377 5.65 32.59 -12.61
CA VAL A 377 6.59 32.33 -11.50
C VAL A 377 6.97 30.86 -11.38
N TRP A 378 6.20 29.97 -11.97
CA TRP A 378 6.45 28.54 -12.01
C TRP A 378 5.84 27.89 -13.26
N ILE A 379 6.49 26.84 -13.78
CA ILE A 379 5.99 25.99 -14.87
C ILE A 379 6.29 24.54 -14.54
N GLY A 380 5.30 23.67 -14.69
CA GLY A 380 5.44 22.23 -14.51
C GLY A 380 4.86 21.44 -15.68
N ARG A 381 5.38 20.22 -15.87
CA ARG A 381 4.87 19.26 -16.85
C ARG A 381 4.70 17.87 -16.20
N ARG A 382 3.71 17.14 -16.67
CA ARG A 382 3.44 15.76 -16.26
C ARG A 382 3.02 14.92 -17.45
N ALA A 383 3.59 13.71 -17.58
CA ALA A 383 3.08 12.70 -18.50
C ALA A 383 2.13 11.77 -17.73
N VAL A 384 0.95 11.52 -18.29
CA VAL A 384 -0.05 10.60 -17.73
C VAL A 384 -0.21 9.43 -18.68
N ASP A 385 -0.04 8.21 -18.16
CA ASP A 385 -0.35 6.96 -18.85
C ASP A 385 -1.83 6.65 -18.61
N CYS A 386 -2.62 6.85 -19.64
CA CYS A 386 -4.07 6.63 -19.57
C CYS A 386 -4.47 5.20 -19.90
N ALA A 387 -3.62 4.44 -20.61
CA ALA A 387 -3.90 3.05 -20.97
C ALA A 387 -3.81 2.11 -19.77
N GLY A 388 -2.89 2.41 -18.84
CA GLY A 388 -2.71 1.65 -17.61
C GLY A 388 -3.71 1.99 -16.49
N ASP A 389 -4.53 3.03 -16.65
CA ASP A 389 -5.49 3.43 -15.62
C ASP A 389 -6.72 2.51 -15.63
N PRO A 390 -7.10 1.89 -14.49
CA PRO A 390 -8.27 1.01 -14.39
C PRO A 390 -9.60 1.73 -14.69
N ARG A 391 -9.61 3.06 -14.65
CA ARG A 391 -10.75 3.91 -15.00
C ARG A 391 -10.33 5.04 -15.93
N PRO A 392 -9.93 4.71 -17.18
CA PRO A 392 -9.30 5.67 -18.09
C PRO A 392 -10.16 6.92 -18.34
N GLY A 393 -11.48 6.83 -18.23
CA GLY A 393 -12.39 7.99 -18.31
C GLY A 393 -12.17 9.06 -17.23
N ARG A 394 -11.43 8.77 -16.14
CA ARG A 394 -11.07 9.78 -15.15
C ARG A 394 -9.86 10.63 -15.53
N VAL A 395 -8.99 10.08 -16.37
CA VAL A 395 -7.71 10.70 -16.76
C VAL A 395 -7.67 11.15 -18.22
N TRP A 396 -8.58 10.66 -19.08
CA TRP A 396 -8.67 11.11 -20.47
C TRP A 396 -8.87 12.61 -20.57
N PRO A 397 -8.13 13.29 -21.46
CA PRO A 397 -8.30 14.71 -21.68
C PRO A 397 -9.70 15.04 -22.18
N VAL A 398 -10.14 16.25 -21.84
CA VAL A 398 -11.37 16.84 -22.37
C VAL A 398 -10.99 17.78 -23.48
N ARG A 399 -11.48 17.49 -24.68
CA ARG A 399 -11.42 18.38 -25.83
C ARG A 399 -12.59 19.34 -25.77
N VAL A 400 -12.30 20.63 -25.85
CA VAL A 400 -13.23 21.72 -26.00
C VAL A 400 -13.11 22.21 -27.44
N ALA A 401 -14.12 21.95 -28.27
CA ALA A 401 -14.09 22.30 -29.68
C ALA A 401 -14.12 23.82 -29.89
N VAL A 402 -13.57 24.28 -31.01
CA VAL A 402 -13.65 25.67 -31.42
C VAL A 402 -15.09 26.20 -31.35
N GLY A 403 -15.28 27.35 -30.70
CA GLY A 403 -16.59 27.96 -30.56
C GLY A 403 -17.56 27.32 -29.57
N ALA A 404 -17.14 26.34 -28.76
CA ALA A 404 -18.01 25.65 -27.80
C ALA A 404 -18.69 26.58 -26.78
N PHE A 405 -18.07 27.73 -26.46
CA PHE A 405 -18.61 28.77 -25.57
C PHE A 405 -19.07 30.03 -26.34
N GLY A 406 -19.23 29.95 -27.66
CA GLY A 406 -19.59 31.04 -28.52
C GLY A 406 -18.49 31.41 -29.53
N PRO A 407 -18.73 32.33 -30.45
CA PRO A 407 -17.78 32.69 -31.51
C PRO A 407 -16.39 33.06 -30.98
N GLY A 408 -15.36 32.34 -31.46
CA GLY A 408 -13.96 32.53 -31.03
C GLY A 408 -13.63 32.10 -29.62
N ARG A 409 -14.47 31.31 -28.96
CA ARG A 409 -14.26 30.81 -27.59
C ARG A 409 -14.51 29.30 -27.49
N PRO A 410 -13.46 28.45 -27.48
CA PRO A 410 -12.10 28.79 -27.87
C PRO A 410 -11.96 29.10 -29.38
N ALA A 411 -10.85 29.75 -29.74
CA ALA A 411 -10.52 30.10 -31.14
C ALA A 411 -9.94 28.93 -31.94
N ALA A 412 -9.43 27.92 -31.24
CA ALA A 412 -8.99 26.60 -31.73
C ALA A 412 -9.39 25.55 -30.73
N ASP A 413 -9.34 24.27 -31.09
CA ASP A 413 -9.61 23.18 -30.18
C ASP A 413 -8.66 23.27 -28.98
N LEU A 414 -9.24 23.24 -27.78
CA LEU A 414 -8.52 23.33 -26.52
C LEU A 414 -8.56 21.98 -25.78
N THR A 415 -7.42 21.51 -25.34
CA THR A 415 -7.30 20.26 -24.56
C THR A 415 -6.98 20.56 -23.11
N LEU A 416 -7.81 20.07 -22.20
CA LEU A 416 -7.72 20.28 -20.77
C LEU A 416 -7.76 18.94 -20.03
N SER A 417 -7.16 18.88 -18.84
CA SER A 417 -7.48 17.79 -17.91
C SER A 417 -8.92 17.95 -17.41
N PRO A 418 -9.58 16.86 -16.96
CA PRO A 418 -10.99 16.90 -16.56
C PRO A 418 -11.34 17.94 -15.50
N ASP A 419 -10.43 18.20 -14.56
CA ASP A 419 -10.67 19.14 -13.45
C ASP A 419 -10.19 20.57 -13.71
N HIS A 420 -9.61 20.84 -14.87
CA HIS A 420 -9.21 22.18 -15.22
C HIS A 420 -10.44 23.08 -15.33
N ALA A 421 -10.48 24.14 -14.54
CA ALA A 421 -11.66 25.00 -14.53
C ALA A 421 -11.58 26.09 -15.63
N VAL A 422 -12.72 26.27 -16.29
CA VAL A 422 -12.96 27.39 -17.21
C VAL A 422 -13.78 28.46 -16.51
N TYR A 423 -13.46 29.72 -16.80
CA TYR A 423 -14.16 30.87 -16.22
C TYR A 423 -15.25 31.35 -17.16
N VAL A 424 -16.48 31.29 -16.69
CA VAL A 424 -17.68 31.68 -17.44
C VAL A 424 -18.77 32.16 -16.49
N ASN A 425 -19.46 33.25 -16.84
CA ASN A 425 -20.51 33.86 -16.00
C ASN A 425 -20.04 34.11 -14.56
N ASP A 426 -18.84 34.66 -14.41
CA ASP A 426 -18.22 35.04 -13.13
C ASP A 426 -17.93 33.89 -12.13
N VAL A 427 -17.95 32.63 -12.62
CA VAL A 427 -17.60 31.45 -11.84
C VAL A 427 -16.56 30.59 -12.56
N LEU A 428 -15.81 29.80 -11.80
CA LEU A 428 -14.94 28.74 -12.29
C LEU A 428 -15.67 27.40 -12.24
N ILE A 429 -15.67 26.68 -13.36
CA ILE A 429 -16.33 25.36 -13.47
C ILE A 429 -15.33 24.37 -14.04
N PRO A 430 -14.99 23.28 -13.34
CA PRO A 430 -14.17 22.21 -13.90
C PRO A 430 -14.81 21.63 -15.16
N ILE A 431 -14.01 21.47 -16.21
CA ILE A 431 -14.53 21.18 -17.57
C ILE A 431 -15.28 19.85 -17.64
N ARG A 432 -14.99 18.89 -16.73
CA ARG A 432 -15.70 17.61 -16.64
C ARG A 432 -17.22 17.78 -16.45
N TYR A 433 -17.64 18.82 -15.73
CA TYR A 433 -19.06 19.08 -15.48
C TYR A 433 -19.79 19.68 -16.68
N LEU A 434 -19.05 20.07 -17.73
CA LEU A 434 -19.59 20.65 -18.97
C LEU A 434 -19.53 19.67 -20.16
N ILE A 435 -19.06 18.43 -19.95
CA ILE A 435 -19.02 17.40 -20.99
C ILE A 435 -20.44 17.16 -21.51
N ASN A 436 -20.61 17.30 -22.83
CA ASN A 436 -21.90 17.16 -23.53
C ASN A 436 -21.85 16.14 -24.66
N GLY A 437 -20.72 15.41 -24.82
CA GLY A 437 -20.53 14.40 -25.87
C GLY A 437 -20.33 14.94 -27.29
N GLY A 438 -20.41 16.25 -27.47
CA GLY A 438 -20.28 16.91 -28.78
C GLY A 438 -19.16 17.94 -28.79
N SER A 439 -19.49 19.22 -28.50
CA SER A 439 -18.53 20.30 -28.49
C SER A 439 -17.55 20.25 -27.32
N ILE A 440 -17.91 19.55 -26.25
CA ILE A 440 -17.04 19.25 -25.08
C ILE A 440 -17.12 17.75 -24.83
N ALA A 441 -16.03 17.04 -25.10
CA ALA A 441 -16.00 15.58 -24.99
C ALA A 441 -14.64 15.07 -24.52
N GLN A 442 -14.64 13.96 -23.82
CA GLN A 442 -13.40 13.24 -23.53
C GLN A 442 -12.84 12.59 -24.79
N THR A 443 -11.52 12.59 -24.89
CA THR A 443 -10.80 11.97 -26.01
C THR A 443 -9.98 10.81 -25.46
N PRO A 444 -10.31 9.55 -25.82
CA PRO A 444 -9.50 8.40 -25.47
C PRO A 444 -8.09 8.55 -26.04
N VAL A 445 -7.09 8.43 -25.18
CA VAL A 445 -5.66 8.44 -25.54
C VAL A 445 -4.92 7.47 -24.63
N ASP A 446 -3.83 6.86 -25.15
CA ASP A 446 -2.99 5.97 -24.36
C ASP A 446 -2.09 6.73 -23.38
N ARG A 447 -1.65 7.91 -23.81
CA ARG A 447 -0.75 8.77 -23.03
C ARG A 447 -0.97 10.22 -23.39
N ILE A 448 -0.85 11.11 -22.39
CA ILE A 448 -0.92 12.57 -22.60
C ILE A 448 0.17 13.28 -21.80
N GLU A 449 0.68 14.38 -22.35
CA GLU A 449 1.57 15.31 -21.67
C GLU A 449 0.77 16.58 -21.30
N TYR A 450 0.68 16.80 -19.99
CA TYR A 450 0.02 17.96 -19.41
C TYR A 450 1.04 18.99 -18.93
N TRP A 451 0.66 20.25 -19.02
CA TRP A 451 1.44 21.41 -18.59
C TRP A 451 0.62 22.33 -17.71
N HIS A 452 1.27 22.93 -16.74
CA HIS A 452 0.65 24.01 -15.96
C HIS A 452 1.68 25.08 -15.61
N PHE A 453 1.19 26.27 -15.21
CA PHE A 453 2.02 27.38 -14.78
C PHE A 453 1.32 28.21 -13.70
N ALA A 454 2.11 28.74 -12.76
CA ALA A 454 1.63 29.59 -11.69
C ALA A 454 1.96 31.07 -11.96
N LEU A 455 1.06 31.91 -11.47
CA LEU A 455 1.23 33.36 -11.36
C LEU A 455 1.46 33.75 -9.89
N PRO A 456 1.94 34.98 -9.57
CA PRO A 456 2.09 35.43 -8.20
C PRO A 456 0.81 35.37 -7.36
N ARG A 457 -0.34 35.41 -8.01
CA ARG A 457 -1.68 35.18 -7.45
C ARG A 457 -2.49 34.35 -8.45
N HIS A 458 -3.38 33.50 -7.93
CA HIS A 458 -4.33 32.78 -8.77
C HIS A 458 -5.09 33.77 -9.65
N GLY A 459 -5.26 33.43 -10.92
CA GLY A 459 -5.90 34.27 -11.90
C GLY A 459 -6.52 33.49 -13.04
N VAL A 460 -7.30 34.19 -13.87
CA VAL A 460 -7.86 33.66 -15.11
C VAL A 460 -7.08 34.21 -16.29
N VAL A 461 -6.61 33.32 -17.14
CA VAL A 461 -5.84 33.62 -18.35
C VAL A 461 -6.61 33.22 -19.59
N LEU A 462 -6.14 33.59 -20.77
CA LEU A 462 -6.75 33.19 -22.06
C LEU A 462 -5.97 32.01 -22.65
N ALA A 463 -6.61 30.85 -22.68
CA ALA A 463 -6.15 29.64 -23.34
C ALA A 463 -6.97 29.42 -24.62
N GLU A 464 -6.33 29.47 -25.78
CA GLU A 464 -7.01 29.51 -27.10
C GLU A 464 -8.15 30.55 -27.14
N GLY A 465 -8.01 31.68 -26.41
CA GLY A 465 -9.05 32.71 -26.32
C GLY A 465 -10.19 32.39 -25.33
N LEU A 466 -10.23 31.19 -24.71
CA LEU A 466 -11.17 30.85 -23.64
C LEU A 466 -10.56 31.23 -22.29
N PRO A 467 -11.31 31.94 -21.42
CA PRO A 467 -10.86 32.16 -20.05
C PRO A 467 -10.77 30.85 -19.27
N ALA A 468 -9.60 30.55 -18.71
CA ALA A 468 -9.32 29.36 -17.93
C ALA A 468 -8.38 29.72 -16.77
N GLU A 469 -8.37 28.90 -15.72
CA GLU A 469 -7.58 29.18 -14.53
C GLU A 469 -6.07 29.07 -14.76
N SER A 470 -5.28 29.89 -14.05
CA SER A 470 -3.88 29.63 -13.80
C SER A 470 -3.76 28.69 -12.60
N PHE A 471 -2.56 28.17 -12.38
CA PHE A 471 -2.27 27.32 -11.24
C PHE A 471 -2.43 28.08 -9.91
N LEU A 472 -3.23 27.54 -8.98
CA LEU A 472 -3.29 28.01 -7.61
C LEU A 472 -2.17 27.33 -6.81
N ASP A 473 -1.08 28.05 -6.56
CA ASP A 473 0.05 27.53 -5.75
C ASP A 473 -0.34 27.40 -4.29
N ILE A 474 -0.70 26.18 -3.89
CA ILE A 474 -0.90 25.80 -2.47
C ILE A 474 0.35 25.21 -1.83
N ARG A 475 1.55 25.51 -2.39
CA ARG A 475 2.91 25.17 -1.93
C ARG A 475 3.32 23.70 -2.06
N ASN A 476 4.02 23.41 -3.12
CA ASN A 476 5.21 22.52 -3.25
C ASN A 476 5.40 22.08 -4.70
N GLY A 477 6.19 22.82 -5.50
CA GLY A 477 6.46 22.54 -6.91
C GLY A 477 7.45 21.39 -7.19
N GLN A 478 7.55 20.37 -6.35
CA GLN A 478 8.57 19.31 -6.51
C GLN A 478 8.19 18.17 -7.47
N ASP A 479 6.92 17.97 -7.80
CA ASP A 479 6.45 16.78 -8.56
C ASP A 479 6.49 16.93 -10.10
N TYR A 480 7.07 18.00 -10.62
CA TYR A 480 7.16 18.22 -12.06
C TYR A 480 8.60 18.16 -12.55
N ALA A 481 8.92 17.15 -13.36
CA ALA A 481 10.26 16.96 -13.89
C ALA A 481 10.65 18.10 -14.87
N GLY A 482 11.83 18.69 -14.66
CA GLY A 482 12.53 19.41 -15.71
C GLY A 482 12.74 20.91 -15.60
N HIS A 483 12.36 21.55 -14.48
CA HIS A 483 12.74 22.94 -14.19
C HIS A 483 13.31 23.09 -12.78
N PRO A 484 14.27 24.02 -12.56
CA PRO A 484 14.75 24.29 -11.20
C PRO A 484 13.58 24.64 -10.29
N ALA A 485 13.65 24.19 -9.03
CA ALA A 485 12.62 24.43 -8.03
C ALA A 485 12.13 25.88 -8.06
N PRO A 486 10.82 26.12 -7.87
CA PRO A 486 10.32 27.49 -7.75
C PRO A 486 11.10 28.22 -6.67
N ILE A 487 11.44 29.47 -6.91
CA ILE A 487 11.98 30.35 -5.86
C ILE A 487 10.98 30.30 -4.72
N GLN A 488 11.42 29.89 -3.53
CA GLN A 488 10.61 29.90 -2.31
C GLN A 488 10.05 31.31 -2.13
N LEU A 489 8.81 31.53 -2.52
CA LEU A 489 8.05 32.69 -2.10
C LEU A 489 7.81 32.53 -0.60
N ALA A 490 8.22 33.55 0.16
CA ALA A 490 8.28 33.58 1.61
C ALA A 490 7.10 32.88 2.31
N GLN A 491 7.41 32.21 3.42
CA GLN A 491 6.49 31.51 4.31
C GLN A 491 5.30 32.41 4.72
N GLY A 492 4.15 32.17 4.11
CA GLY A 492 2.85 32.71 4.47
C GLY A 492 1.88 31.56 4.73
N PRO A 493 0.70 31.75 5.32
CA PRO A 493 -0.30 30.70 5.57
C PRO A 493 -0.74 30.03 4.25
N ALA A 494 -1.14 28.76 4.35
CA ALA A 494 -1.64 27.99 3.23
C ALA A 494 -2.79 28.73 2.53
N ARG A 495 -2.77 28.74 1.19
CA ARG A 495 -3.82 29.37 0.41
C ARG A 495 -4.94 28.37 0.20
N ILE A 496 -6.13 28.71 0.66
CA ILE A 496 -7.36 27.92 0.47
C ILE A 496 -8.15 28.54 -0.68
N TRP A 497 -8.85 27.71 -1.45
CA TRP A 497 -9.65 28.17 -2.59
C TRP A 497 -10.62 29.31 -2.21
N ASP A 498 -11.30 29.19 -1.06
CA ASP A 498 -12.26 30.21 -0.58
C ASP A 498 -11.60 31.55 -0.22
N ALA A 499 -10.30 31.55 0.13
CA ALA A 499 -9.57 32.77 0.52
C ALA A 499 -8.66 33.32 -0.60
N ASP A 500 -8.13 32.45 -1.47
CA ASP A 500 -7.08 32.78 -2.44
C ASP A 500 -7.50 32.51 -3.90
N GLY A 501 -8.61 31.80 -4.12
CA GLY A 501 -9.19 31.59 -5.45
C GLY A 501 -9.63 32.91 -6.07
N CYS A 502 -9.32 33.13 -7.35
CA CYS A 502 -9.69 34.36 -8.06
C CYS A 502 -11.19 34.50 -8.35
N ALA A 503 -11.96 33.41 -8.26
CA ALA A 503 -13.41 33.37 -8.45
C ALA A 503 -14.02 32.14 -7.73
N LYS A 504 -15.34 32.16 -7.54
CA LYS A 504 -16.10 31.05 -6.94
C LYS A 504 -15.99 29.79 -7.81
N LEU A 505 -15.61 28.65 -7.20
CA LEU A 505 -15.65 27.34 -7.84
C LEU A 505 -17.06 26.77 -7.74
N VAL A 506 -17.60 26.28 -8.87
CA VAL A 506 -18.97 25.74 -8.95
C VAL A 506 -18.92 24.34 -9.56
N VAL A 507 -19.41 23.36 -8.83
CA VAL A 507 -19.50 21.94 -9.22
C VAL A 507 -20.95 21.43 -9.28
N ALA A 508 -21.90 22.20 -8.77
CA ALA A 508 -23.34 21.89 -8.77
C ALA A 508 -24.17 23.19 -8.67
N GLY A 509 -25.47 23.09 -8.90
CA GLY A 509 -26.41 24.19 -8.68
C GLY A 509 -26.75 25.00 -9.93
N PRO A 510 -27.51 26.10 -9.75
CA PRO A 510 -28.11 26.85 -10.88
C PRO A 510 -27.10 27.51 -11.79
N GLU A 511 -25.94 27.95 -11.27
CA GLU A 511 -24.87 28.53 -12.07
C GLU A 511 -24.28 27.49 -13.05
N LEU A 512 -24.07 26.24 -12.61
CA LEU A 512 -23.62 25.15 -13.48
C LEU A 512 -24.65 24.87 -14.57
N GLU A 513 -25.93 24.77 -14.22
CA GLU A 513 -27.00 24.49 -15.19
C GLU A 513 -27.14 25.62 -16.23
N ALA A 514 -26.96 26.87 -15.83
CA ALA A 514 -26.95 28.01 -16.75
C ALA A 514 -25.82 27.91 -17.77
N VAL A 515 -24.64 27.46 -17.36
CA VAL A 515 -23.49 27.28 -18.26
C VAL A 515 -23.67 26.05 -19.15
N ARG A 516 -24.22 24.94 -18.64
CA ARG A 516 -24.60 23.76 -19.44
C ARG A 516 -25.58 24.14 -20.55
N ALA A 517 -26.60 24.95 -20.22
CA ALA A 517 -27.54 25.47 -21.22
C ALA A 517 -26.87 26.40 -22.25
N LEU A 518 -25.86 27.19 -21.87
CA LEU A 518 -25.07 28.01 -22.78
C LEU A 518 -24.31 27.15 -23.78
N VAL A 519 -23.52 26.15 -23.29
CA VAL A 519 -22.71 25.26 -24.15
C VAL A 519 -23.60 24.41 -25.05
N GLY A 520 -24.76 23.93 -24.52
CA GLY A 520 -25.73 23.13 -25.27
C GLY A 520 -26.26 23.83 -26.52
N ARG A 521 -26.38 25.16 -26.50
CA ARG A 521 -26.82 25.95 -27.67
C ARG A 521 -25.80 25.99 -28.80
N HIS A 522 -24.55 25.67 -28.55
CA HIS A 522 -23.45 25.69 -29.52
C HIS A 522 -23.08 24.32 -30.08
N VAL A 523 -23.69 23.23 -29.59
CA VAL A 523 -23.44 21.85 -30.06
C VAL A 523 -23.74 21.70 -31.57
N GLY A 524 -24.68 22.43 -32.13
CA GLY A 524 -25.08 22.29 -33.54
C GLY A 524 -24.33 23.19 -34.55
N ARG A 525 -23.41 24.08 -34.10
CA ARG A 525 -22.69 25.01 -34.97
C ARG A 525 -21.24 24.65 -35.28
N ALA A 526 -20.68 23.67 -34.57
CA ALA A 526 -19.29 23.25 -34.74
C ALA A 526 -19.10 22.13 -35.79
N ALA A 527 -20.19 21.66 -36.42
CA ALA A 527 -20.18 20.57 -37.41
C ALA A 527 -20.60 21.05 -38.81
N ALA A 528 -20.62 22.36 -39.10
CA ALA A 528 -20.91 22.93 -40.43
C ALA A 528 -19.69 23.69 -40.99
#